data_a27c85da322c86f5982d360f4630681a
#
_entry.id   a27c85da322c86f5982d360f4630681a
#
_cell.length_a   1.000
_cell.length_b   1.000
_cell.length_c   1.000
_cell.angle_alpha   90.00
_cell.angle_beta   90.00
_cell.angle_gamma   90.00
#
_symmetry.space_group_name_H-M   'P 1'
#
loop_
_entity.id
_entity.type
_entity.pdbx_description
1 polymer ?
#
loop_
_entity_poly.entity_id
_entity_poly.type
_entity_poly.pdbx_seq_one_letter_code
_entity_poly.pdbx_strand_id
1 'polypeptide(L)'
;YVKNFAQYFRYRQVRKNLVWASGYRAGLARGFGAVDLVPAEKFSAGGGTSLRGFRQDQLTLEPGNGLFIVNQELRFPIFWRFGGVAFFDVGNIYRDVKSVRPWDLRYSPGVGLRIATPFMLFRFDFGMNLSTRSGEPPRRFVFGIGQAF
;
A
#
# COMPACT_ATOMS: atom_id res chain seq x y z
N TYR A 1 10.94 8.50 -22.30
CA TYR A 1 9.68 8.44 -21.52
C TYR A 1 9.65 9.52 -20.45
N VAL A 2 8.47 9.81 -19.92
CA VAL A 2 8.26 10.65 -18.74
C VAL A 2 7.57 9.81 -17.69
N LYS A 3 8.11 9.84 -16.46
CA LYS A 3 7.54 9.19 -15.27
C LYS A 3 7.42 10.24 -14.17
N ASN A 4 6.19 10.49 -13.73
CA ASN A 4 5.90 11.37 -12.61
C ASN A 4 5.39 10.51 -11.46
N PHE A 5 5.95 10.71 -10.29
CA PHE A 5 5.55 10.04 -9.06
C PHE A 5 5.47 11.05 -7.93
N ALA A 6 4.35 11.08 -7.25
CA ALA A 6 4.13 11.92 -6.08
C ALA A 6 3.70 11.07 -4.90
N GLN A 7 4.21 11.40 -3.73
CA GLN A 7 3.78 10.80 -2.48
C GLN A 7 3.65 11.86 -1.40
N TYR A 8 2.65 11.69 -0.55
CA TYR A 8 2.37 12.56 0.58
C TYR A 8 2.01 11.74 1.79
N PHE A 9 2.65 12.02 2.93
CA PHE A 9 2.38 11.37 4.20
C PHE A 9 1.95 12.41 5.23
N ARG A 10 0.92 12.07 6.00
CA ARG A 10 0.39 12.89 7.07
C ARG A 10 0.20 12.07 8.33
N TYR A 11 0.68 12.61 9.44
CA TYR A 11 0.53 12.03 10.76
C TYR A 11 -0.21 13.02 11.65
N ARG A 12 -1.32 12.59 12.22
CA ARG A 12 -2.13 13.41 13.12
C ARG A 12 -2.34 12.69 14.44
N GLN A 13 -1.93 13.31 15.52
CA GLN A 13 -2.29 12.85 16.85
C GLN A 13 -3.77 13.18 17.09
N VAL A 14 -4.61 12.15 17.22
CA VAL A 14 -6.06 12.30 17.45
C VAL A 14 -6.34 12.41 18.95
N ARG A 15 -5.63 11.62 19.74
CA ARG A 15 -5.63 11.66 21.21
C ARG A 15 -4.22 11.41 21.73
N LYS A 16 -4.02 11.53 23.07
CA LYS A 16 -2.71 11.38 23.75
C LYS A 16 -2.09 10.09 23.33
N ASN A 17 -2.19 9.19 22.81
CA ASN A 17 -1.48 7.99 22.36
C ASN A 17 -2.12 7.34 21.11
N LEU A 18 -2.97 8.09 20.45
CA LEU A 18 -3.66 7.63 19.24
C LEU A 18 -3.23 8.47 18.05
N VAL A 19 -2.59 7.85 17.08
CA VAL A 19 -2.07 8.52 15.88
C VAL A 19 -2.80 7.99 14.63
N TRP A 20 -3.33 8.92 13.87
CA TRP A 20 -3.84 8.65 12.53
C TRP A 20 -2.75 8.96 11.51
N ALA A 21 -2.28 7.94 10.81
CA ALA A 21 -1.30 8.05 9.73
C ALA A 21 -1.99 7.84 8.38
N SER A 22 -1.74 8.74 7.46
CA SER A 22 -2.28 8.71 6.09
C SER A 22 -1.15 8.76 5.09
N GLY A 23 -1.18 7.89 4.11
CA GLY A 23 -0.25 7.87 2.98
C GLY A 23 -1.01 7.94 1.66
N TYR A 24 -0.56 8.80 0.77
CA TYR A 24 -1.12 8.98 -0.57
C TYR A 24 0.00 8.87 -1.58
N ARG A 25 -0.19 8.06 -2.60
CA ARG A 25 0.76 7.90 -3.70
C ARG A 25 0.03 7.91 -5.02
N ALA A 26 0.53 8.68 -5.95
CA ALA A 26 0.03 8.71 -7.32
C ALA A 26 1.20 8.74 -8.29
N GLY A 27 1.06 8.04 -9.40
CA GLY A 27 2.08 8.00 -10.42
C GLY A 27 1.49 7.84 -11.81
N LEU A 28 2.13 8.48 -12.78
CA LEU A 28 1.81 8.38 -14.20
C LEU A 28 3.12 8.24 -14.97
N ALA A 29 3.17 7.28 -15.88
CA ALA A 29 4.28 7.06 -16.78
C ALA A 29 3.80 7.00 -18.23
N ARG A 30 4.57 7.57 -19.16
CA ARG A 30 4.24 7.59 -20.57
C ARG A 30 5.50 7.47 -21.43
N GLY A 31 5.47 6.55 -22.39
CA GLY A 31 6.47 6.47 -23.45
C GLY A 31 6.30 7.59 -24.49
N PHE A 32 7.34 7.86 -25.24
CA PHE A 32 7.30 8.79 -26.37
C PHE A 32 7.07 8.04 -27.68
N GLY A 33 6.21 8.60 -28.52
CA GLY A 33 5.86 8.00 -29.82
C GLY A 33 4.99 6.75 -29.66
N ALA A 34 5.19 5.78 -30.52
CA ALA A 34 4.44 4.50 -30.53
C ALA A 34 5.13 3.41 -29.66
N VAL A 35 6.18 3.72 -28.94
CA VAL A 35 6.92 2.77 -28.12
C VAL A 35 6.33 2.74 -26.71
N ASP A 36 5.84 1.56 -26.30
CA ASP A 36 5.40 1.34 -24.92
C ASP A 36 6.61 1.24 -23.96
N LEU A 37 6.37 1.53 -22.68
CA LEU A 37 7.39 1.41 -21.65
C LEU A 37 7.76 -0.06 -21.42
N VAL A 38 9.05 -0.31 -21.18
CA VAL A 38 9.48 -1.62 -20.71
C VAL A 38 8.88 -1.91 -19.31
N PRO A 39 8.58 -3.17 -18.99
CA PRO A 39 7.94 -3.50 -17.71
C PRO A 39 8.67 -2.96 -16.47
N ALA A 40 10.00 -2.87 -16.50
CA ALA A 40 10.81 -2.34 -15.40
C ALA A 40 10.57 -0.85 -15.10
N GLU A 41 10.06 -0.09 -16.07
CA GLU A 41 9.75 1.34 -15.92
C GLU A 41 8.28 1.61 -15.55
N LYS A 42 7.43 0.58 -15.64
CA LYS A 42 6.03 0.66 -15.23
C LYS A 42 5.89 0.57 -13.71
N PHE A 43 4.71 0.92 -13.22
CA PHE A 43 4.38 0.79 -11.80
C PHE A 43 3.89 -0.61 -11.47
N SER A 44 4.31 -1.12 -10.31
CA SER A 44 3.74 -2.29 -9.65
C SER A 44 3.36 -1.96 -8.22
N ALA A 45 2.47 -2.72 -7.64
CA ALA A 45 2.05 -2.57 -6.26
C ALA A 45 1.55 -3.90 -5.69
N GLY A 46 1.34 -3.93 -4.40
CA GLY A 46 1.03 -5.08 -3.57
C GLY A 46 2.12 -5.29 -2.54
N GLY A 47 1.79 -5.88 -1.41
CA GLY A 47 2.74 -6.17 -0.35
C GLY A 47 2.76 -5.17 0.79
N GLY A 48 3.73 -5.35 1.67
CA GLY A 48 3.76 -4.76 3.01
C GLY A 48 3.84 -3.24 3.10
N THR A 49 4.17 -2.54 2.02
CA THR A 49 4.29 -1.07 1.98
C THR A 49 3.25 -0.41 1.07
N SER A 50 2.39 -1.19 0.43
CA SER A 50 1.34 -0.67 -0.46
C SER A 50 -0.05 -1.20 -0.08
N LEU A 51 -0.51 -2.32 -0.61
CA LEU A 51 -1.74 -2.98 -0.22
C LEU A 51 -1.40 -4.33 0.43
N ARG A 52 -1.52 -4.39 1.74
CA ARG A 52 -0.98 -5.50 2.57
C ARG A 52 -1.69 -6.84 2.41
N GLY A 53 -2.92 -6.83 1.97
CA GLY A 53 -3.65 -8.06 1.64
C GLY A 53 -3.28 -8.71 0.31
N PHE A 54 -2.42 -8.07 -0.48
CA PHE A 54 -1.96 -8.55 -1.78
C PHE A 54 -0.50 -9.01 -1.73
N ARG A 55 -0.13 -9.96 -2.59
CA ARG A 55 1.27 -10.37 -2.74
C ARG A 55 2.13 -9.23 -3.27
N GLN A 56 3.42 -9.30 -2.97
CA GLN A 56 4.39 -8.30 -3.42
C GLN A 56 4.32 -8.16 -4.95
N ASP A 57 4.15 -6.91 -5.39
CA ASP A 57 4.06 -6.53 -6.81
C ASP A 57 2.98 -7.26 -7.63
N GLN A 58 1.98 -7.84 -6.97
CA GLN A 58 0.92 -8.63 -7.60
C GLN A 58 -0.49 -8.05 -7.38
N LEU A 59 -0.60 -6.74 -7.23
CA LEU A 59 -1.91 -6.07 -7.20
C LEU A 59 -2.66 -6.25 -8.53
N THR A 60 -1.91 -6.24 -9.62
CA THR A 60 -2.36 -6.57 -10.98
C THR A 60 -1.43 -7.64 -11.58
N LEU A 61 -1.92 -8.37 -12.59
CA LEU A 61 -1.13 -9.39 -13.29
C LEU A 61 0.06 -8.80 -14.04
N GLU A 62 -0.07 -7.57 -14.52
CA GLU A 62 0.97 -6.86 -15.25
C GLU A 62 1.20 -5.47 -14.66
N PRO A 63 2.43 -4.96 -14.70
CA PRO A 63 2.74 -3.58 -14.36
C PRO A 63 1.98 -2.60 -15.27
N GLY A 64 1.65 -1.43 -14.75
CA GLY A 64 0.89 -0.41 -15.46
C GLY A 64 1.53 0.96 -15.51
N ASN A 65 0.97 1.81 -16.32
CA ASN A 65 1.43 3.18 -16.53
C ASN A 65 0.82 4.18 -15.53
N GLY A 66 -0.20 3.77 -14.79
CA GLY A 66 -0.84 4.56 -13.73
C GLY A 66 -0.82 3.87 -12.39
N LEU A 67 -0.59 4.61 -11.33
CA LEU A 67 -0.60 4.16 -9.94
C LEU A 67 -1.44 5.09 -9.09
N PHE A 68 -2.32 4.52 -8.25
CA PHE A 68 -2.99 5.25 -7.19
C PHE A 68 -3.09 4.38 -5.95
N ILE A 69 -2.58 4.86 -4.80
CA ILE A 69 -2.61 4.15 -3.52
C ILE A 69 -2.93 5.14 -2.41
N VAL A 70 -3.84 4.75 -1.54
CA VAL A 70 -4.15 5.41 -0.27
C VAL A 70 -4.01 4.41 0.85
N ASN A 71 -3.20 4.73 1.83
CA ASN A 71 -3.04 3.98 3.05
C ASN A 71 -3.56 4.80 4.23
N GLN A 72 -4.42 4.20 5.05
CA GLN A 72 -4.90 4.79 6.30
C GLN A 72 -4.57 3.86 7.44
N GLU A 73 -3.96 4.39 8.50
CA GLU A 73 -3.62 3.63 9.71
C GLU A 73 -4.05 4.38 10.96
N LEU A 74 -4.66 3.65 11.86
CA LEU A 74 -4.88 4.07 13.23
C LEU A 74 -3.90 3.31 14.13
N ARG A 75 -2.95 4.02 14.73
CA ARG A 75 -1.90 3.48 15.57
C ARG A 75 -2.21 3.77 17.03
N PHE A 76 -2.18 2.74 17.88
CA PHE A 76 -2.50 2.85 19.30
C PHE A 76 -1.59 1.95 20.15
N PRO A 77 -1.27 2.33 21.40
CA PRO A 77 -0.52 1.49 22.30
C PRO A 77 -1.42 0.36 22.85
N ILE A 78 -0.84 -0.80 23.09
CA ILE A 78 -1.50 -1.91 23.79
C ILE A 78 -1.01 -1.96 25.23
N PHE A 79 0.25 -2.34 25.41
CA PHE A 79 0.94 -2.27 26.70
C PHE A 79 2.45 -2.35 26.48
N TRP A 80 3.21 -1.79 27.40
CA TRP A 80 4.68 -1.76 27.39
C TRP A 80 5.24 -1.39 26.01
N ARG A 81 5.91 -2.32 25.32
CA ARG A 81 6.51 -2.12 23.99
C ARG A 81 5.62 -2.59 22.83
N PHE A 82 4.40 -3.02 23.15
CA PHE A 82 3.46 -3.50 22.15
C PHE A 82 2.49 -2.39 21.75
N GLY A 83 2.38 -2.19 20.45
CA GLY A 83 1.39 -1.33 19.83
C GLY A 83 0.52 -2.09 18.85
N GLY A 84 -0.68 -1.59 18.64
CA GLY A 84 -1.63 -2.09 17.65
C GLY A 84 -1.79 -1.11 16.50
N VAL A 85 -2.16 -1.64 15.35
CA VAL A 85 -2.53 -0.87 14.16
C VAL A 85 -3.79 -1.47 13.57
N ALA A 86 -4.77 -0.62 13.27
CA ALA A 86 -5.85 -0.95 12.35
C ALA A 86 -5.60 -0.18 11.06
N PHE A 87 -5.70 -0.84 9.92
CA PHE A 87 -5.41 -0.20 8.65
C PHE A 87 -6.41 -0.51 7.55
N PHE A 88 -6.46 0.39 6.59
CA PHE A 88 -7.25 0.26 5.39
C PHE A 88 -6.43 0.77 4.20
N ASP A 89 -6.01 -0.15 3.35
CA ASP A 89 -5.25 0.15 2.15
C ASP A 89 -6.18 0.09 0.93
N VAL A 90 -6.09 1.09 0.07
CA VAL A 90 -6.90 1.21 -1.15
C VAL A 90 -5.99 1.60 -2.30
N GLY A 91 -6.21 1.03 -3.46
CA GLY A 91 -5.48 1.47 -4.64
C GLY A 91 -5.67 0.57 -5.85
N ASN A 92 -5.06 0.98 -6.95
CA ASN A 92 -4.99 0.17 -8.15
C ASN A 92 -3.80 0.59 -9.03
N ILE A 93 -3.45 -0.31 -9.94
CA ILE A 93 -2.54 -0.07 -11.05
C ILE A 93 -3.38 -0.03 -12.33
N TYR A 94 -3.17 0.98 -13.14
CA TYR A 94 -3.86 1.17 -14.40
C TYR A 94 -2.91 0.90 -15.56
N ARG A 95 -3.33 0.05 -16.49
CA ARG A 95 -2.51 -0.35 -17.64
C ARG A 95 -2.09 0.84 -18.49
N ASP A 96 -3.01 1.76 -18.72
CA ASP A 96 -2.78 2.99 -19.48
C ASP A 96 -3.38 4.19 -18.76
N VAL A 97 -2.78 5.37 -18.96
CA VAL A 97 -3.26 6.65 -18.43
C VAL A 97 -4.70 6.93 -18.85
N LYS A 98 -5.09 6.49 -20.05
CA LYS A 98 -6.45 6.64 -20.58
C LYS A 98 -7.48 5.69 -19.95
N SER A 99 -7.02 4.61 -19.31
CA SER A 99 -7.85 3.60 -18.66
C SER A 99 -8.07 3.85 -17.17
N VAL A 100 -7.60 4.97 -16.64
CA VAL A 100 -7.79 5.32 -15.23
C VAL A 100 -9.27 5.49 -14.92
N ARG A 101 -9.79 4.61 -14.06
CA ARG A 101 -11.15 4.66 -13.55
C ARG A 101 -11.11 4.86 -12.03
N PRO A 102 -11.56 6.02 -11.51
CA PRO A 102 -11.48 6.33 -10.08
C PRO A 102 -12.24 5.35 -9.17
N TRP A 103 -13.21 4.65 -9.71
CA TRP A 103 -14.02 3.65 -8.98
C TRP A 103 -13.50 2.21 -9.08
N ASP A 104 -12.53 1.93 -9.97
CA ASP A 104 -11.89 0.63 -10.07
C ASP A 104 -10.73 0.56 -9.07
N LEU A 105 -11.07 0.32 -7.81
CA LEU A 105 -10.15 0.27 -6.70
C LEU A 105 -10.17 -1.10 -6.04
N ARG A 106 -9.04 -1.50 -5.50
CA ARG A 106 -8.88 -2.71 -4.70
C ARG A 106 -8.68 -2.33 -3.24
N TYR A 107 -9.22 -3.12 -2.33
CA TYR A 107 -9.32 -2.81 -0.90
C TYR A 107 -8.64 -3.87 -0.07
N SER A 108 -7.88 -3.45 0.91
CA SER A 108 -7.18 -4.32 1.85
C SER A 108 -7.25 -3.77 3.28
N PRO A 109 -8.33 -4.08 4.00
CA PRO A 109 -8.38 -3.84 5.44
C PRO A 109 -7.53 -4.84 6.19
N GLY A 110 -7.11 -4.47 7.41
CA GLY A 110 -6.37 -5.39 8.26
C GLY A 110 -6.02 -4.80 9.61
N VAL A 111 -5.29 -5.60 10.36
CA VAL A 111 -4.78 -5.25 11.67
C VAL A 111 -3.31 -5.62 11.76
N GLY A 112 -2.58 -4.97 12.65
CA GLY A 112 -1.16 -5.24 12.83
C GLY A 112 -0.70 -5.09 14.27
N LEU A 113 0.37 -5.80 14.57
CA LEU A 113 1.10 -5.71 15.83
C LEU A 113 2.43 -4.99 15.59
N ARG A 114 2.79 -4.14 16.52
CA ARG A 114 4.08 -3.44 16.55
C ARG A 114 4.80 -3.78 17.83
N ILE A 115 6.06 -4.16 17.72
CA ILE A 115 6.92 -4.45 18.86
C ILE A 115 8.11 -3.51 18.81
N ALA A 116 8.13 -2.51 19.69
CA ALA A 116 9.20 -1.54 19.78
C ALA A 116 10.35 -2.07 20.64
N THR A 117 11.53 -2.25 20.06
CA THR A 117 12.76 -2.55 20.77
C THR A 117 13.65 -1.30 20.82
N PRO A 118 14.72 -1.26 21.65
CA PRO A 118 15.63 -0.11 21.66
C PRO A 118 16.32 0.19 20.33
N PHE A 119 16.39 -0.78 19.43
CA PHE A 119 17.14 -0.68 18.17
C PHE A 119 16.25 -0.62 16.95
N MET A 120 15.07 -1.21 16.98
CA MET A 120 14.19 -1.32 15.82
C MET A 120 12.74 -1.59 16.21
N LEU A 121 11.84 -1.34 15.27
CA LEU A 121 10.42 -1.65 15.37
C LEU A 121 10.11 -2.87 14.50
N PHE A 122 9.62 -3.95 15.12
CA PHE A 122 9.10 -5.10 14.39
C PHE A 122 7.63 -4.92 14.07
N ARG A 123 7.25 -5.33 12.89
CA ARG A 123 5.91 -5.20 12.35
C ARG A 123 5.36 -6.53 11.89
N PHE A 124 4.16 -6.85 12.33
CA PHE A 124 3.39 -8.02 11.91
C PHE A 124 2.02 -7.54 11.48
N ASP A 125 1.72 -7.62 10.20
CA ASP A 125 0.44 -7.19 9.64
C ASP A 125 -0.33 -8.38 9.10
N PHE A 126 -1.64 -8.39 9.36
CA PHE A 126 -2.60 -9.31 8.77
C PHE A 126 -3.58 -8.51 7.91
N GLY A 127 -3.42 -8.64 6.61
CA GLY A 127 -4.26 -7.97 5.60
C GLY A 127 -5.22 -8.94 4.93
N MET A 128 -6.43 -8.45 4.66
CA MET A 128 -7.45 -9.15 3.90
C MET A 128 -7.56 -8.53 2.49
N ASN A 129 -7.82 -9.36 1.50
CA ASN A 129 -8.13 -8.94 0.14
C ASN A 129 -9.65 -9.03 -0.06
N LEU A 130 -10.35 -7.89 -0.09
CA LEU A 130 -11.80 -7.85 -0.32
C LEU A 130 -12.18 -7.99 -1.81
N SER A 131 -11.21 -7.87 -2.71
CA SER A 131 -11.41 -7.92 -4.17
C SER A 131 -10.74 -9.15 -4.78
N THR A 132 -10.83 -10.30 -4.13
CA THR A 132 -10.14 -11.54 -4.53
C THR A 132 -10.48 -11.93 -5.95
N ARG A 133 -9.44 -12.15 -6.76
CA ARG A 133 -9.53 -12.71 -8.11
C ARG A 133 -8.99 -14.14 -8.11
N SER A 134 -9.24 -14.88 -9.20
CA SER A 134 -8.74 -16.26 -9.35
C SER A 134 -7.22 -16.33 -9.14
N GLY A 135 -6.76 -17.24 -8.26
CA GLY A 135 -5.35 -17.42 -7.91
C GLY A 135 -4.80 -16.47 -6.84
N GLU A 136 -5.59 -15.52 -6.34
CA GLU A 136 -5.19 -14.61 -5.28
C GLU A 136 -5.56 -15.17 -3.89
N PRO A 137 -4.65 -15.06 -2.88
CA PRO A 137 -5.00 -15.40 -1.51
C PRO A 137 -5.99 -14.38 -0.94
N PRO A 138 -7.02 -14.83 -0.17
CA PRO A 138 -7.97 -13.92 0.47
C PRO A 138 -7.36 -13.18 1.67
N ARG A 139 -6.25 -13.67 2.20
CA ARG A 139 -5.59 -13.13 3.40
C ARG A 139 -4.08 -13.24 3.26
N ARG A 140 -3.37 -12.36 3.96
CA ARG A 140 -1.91 -12.39 3.96
C ARG A 140 -1.33 -11.90 5.28
N PHE A 141 -0.29 -12.60 5.74
CA PHE A 141 0.61 -12.11 6.79
C PHE A 141 1.81 -11.41 6.18
N VAL A 142 2.16 -10.27 6.74
CA VAL A 142 3.35 -9.50 6.37
C VAL A 142 4.20 -9.27 7.61
N PHE A 143 5.46 -9.66 7.53
CA PHE A 143 6.48 -9.30 8.50
C PHE A 143 7.37 -8.20 7.93
N GLY A 144 7.76 -7.24 8.76
CA GLY A 144 8.65 -6.16 8.34
C GLY A 144 9.35 -5.50 9.51
N ILE A 145 10.29 -4.62 9.20
CA ILE A 145 11.01 -3.78 10.14
C ILE A 145 10.64 -2.32 9.83
N GLY A 146 10.34 -1.55 10.87
CA GLY A 146 9.86 -0.17 10.73
C GLY A 146 8.35 -0.07 10.48
N GLN A 147 7.86 1.15 10.23
CA GLN A 147 6.47 1.39 9.88
C GLN A 147 6.21 1.03 8.40
N ALA A 148 4.93 0.88 8.02
CA ALA A 148 4.56 0.59 6.64
C ALA A 148 4.84 1.80 5.71
N PHE A 149 4.72 2.99 6.27
CA PHE A 149 5.01 4.26 5.60
C PHE A 149 5.27 5.37 6.62
#